data_75f12a53ac878698b1da46ea35ad972d
#
_entry.id   75f12a53ac878698b1da46ea35ad972d
#
_cell.length_a   1.000
_cell.length_b   1.000
_cell.length_c   1.000
_cell.angle_alpha   90.00
_cell.angle_beta   90.00
_cell.angle_gamma   90.00
#
_symmetry.space_group_name_H-M   'P 1'
#
loop_
_entity.id
_entity.type
_entity.pdbx_description
1 polymer ?
#
loop_
_entity_poly.entity_id
_entity_poly.type
_entity_poly.pdbx_seq_one_letter_code
_entity_poly.pdbx_strand_id
1 'polypeptide(L)'
;GIVDAEIPEVFVLPETCGGMVTAGQVCRKELYVADRYGCFVKGLVYSSHPCVRVLGSSFGGNRNRIFYEVDCRTLSDGDKIEGVFDLVTNGGEKKLPYSFVVEPDPVGKILAGLKQPEDFAKLMQADGEFAKRLFEYRDFTEAPFLQDLHVRALYDGLKGRPNRQSELEEFLVGLNVKKPVELKADTTVRSFEKTQAGMQDVIRVESSTWGYVRFEVYADGKFIVLPK
;
A
#
# COMPACT_ATOMS: atom_id res chain seq x y z
N GLY A 1 48.48 12.90 33.45
CA GLY A 1 47.06 12.90 33.80
C GLY A 1 46.44 11.64 33.27
N ILE A 2 45.91 10.81 34.18
CA ILE A 2 45.05 9.67 33.79
C ILE A 2 43.72 10.31 33.41
N VAL A 3 43.38 10.25 32.14
CA VAL A 3 42.02 10.58 31.70
C VAL A 3 41.16 9.38 32.05
N ASP A 4 40.39 9.49 33.13
CA ASP A 4 39.29 8.53 33.39
C ASP A 4 38.32 8.63 32.21
N ALA A 5 38.41 7.68 31.31
CA ALA A 5 37.44 7.56 30.24
C ALA A 5 36.14 7.09 30.90
N GLU A 6 35.13 7.93 30.94
CA GLU A 6 33.79 7.56 31.41
C GLU A 6 33.28 6.39 30.53
N ILE A 7 32.99 5.27 31.20
CA ILE A 7 32.44 4.08 30.56
C ILE A 7 30.96 4.39 30.27
N PRO A 8 30.52 4.37 28.99
CA PRO A 8 29.13 4.68 28.66
C PRO A 8 28.13 3.73 29.33
N GLU A 9 27.06 4.29 29.87
CA GLU A 9 25.87 3.51 30.28
C GLU A 9 24.94 3.31 29.08
N VAL A 10 25.21 2.24 28.34
CA VAL A 10 24.54 1.99 27.07
C VAL A 10 23.12 1.44 27.28
N PHE A 11 22.15 2.01 26.58
CA PHE A 11 20.81 1.47 26.46
C PHE A 11 20.43 1.23 24.99
N VAL A 12 19.45 0.35 24.78
CA VAL A 12 18.94 -0.04 23.46
C VAL A 12 17.43 0.09 23.45
N LEU A 13 16.90 0.69 22.40
CA LEU A 13 15.46 0.77 22.15
C LEU A 13 15.11 0.12 20.79
N PRO A 14 14.00 -0.59 20.72
CA PRO A 14 13.09 -0.97 21.81
C PRO A 14 13.79 -1.94 22.78
N GLU A 15 13.37 -1.97 24.04
CA GLU A 15 13.93 -2.88 25.05
C GLU A 15 13.63 -4.35 24.75
N THR A 16 12.57 -4.61 24.02
CA THR A 16 12.18 -5.91 23.46
C THR A 16 11.95 -5.79 21.97
N CYS A 17 12.60 -6.64 21.20
CA CYS A 17 12.42 -6.73 19.74
C CYS A 17 11.45 -7.83 19.40
N GLY A 18 10.59 -7.57 18.41
CA GLY A 18 9.65 -8.58 17.95
C GLY A 18 8.44 -7.98 17.27
N GLY A 19 7.40 -8.79 17.19
CA GLY A 19 6.13 -8.45 16.58
C GLY A 19 5.86 -9.23 15.30
N MET A 20 4.92 -8.72 14.51
CA MET A 20 4.47 -9.37 13.30
C MET A 20 5.32 -8.93 12.10
N VAL A 21 5.61 -9.88 11.23
CA VAL A 21 6.30 -9.67 9.94
C VAL A 21 5.54 -10.38 8.84
N THR A 22 5.63 -9.90 7.60
CA THR A 22 4.77 -10.36 6.51
C THR A 22 5.45 -11.45 5.70
N ALA A 23 4.76 -12.57 5.48
CA ALA A 23 5.22 -13.67 4.63
C ALA A 23 5.56 -13.17 3.21
N GLY A 24 6.61 -13.71 2.62
CA GLY A 24 7.05 -13.40 1.27
C GLY A 24 7.75 -12.05 1.11
N GLN A 25 7.92 -11.28 2.18
CA GLN A 25 8.50 -9.93 2.14
C GLN A 25 9.79 -9.82 2.95
N VAL A 26 10.51 -8.72 2.73
CA VAL A 26 11.63 -8.29 3.56
C VAL A 26 11.17 -7.09 4.38
N CYS A 27 11.09 -7.26 5.69
CA CYS A 27 10.65 -6.23 6.62
C CYS A 27 11.86 -5.49 7.19
N ARG A 28 11.95 -4.18 6.97
CA ARG A 28 13.02 -3.34 7.52
C ARG A 28 12.61 -2.73 8.84
N LYS A 29 13.48 -2.85 9.83
CA LYS A 29 13.30 -2.36 11.20
C LYS A 29 14.57 -1.68 11.69
N GLU A 30 14.51 -1.07 12.87
CA GLU A 30 15.65 -0.38 13.46
C GLU A 30 15.80 -0.61 14.96
N LEU A 31 17.06 -0.51 15.42
CA LEU A 31 17.44 -0.38 16.80
C LEU A 31 18.03 1.01 17.03
N TYR A 32 17.80 1.55 18.20
CA TYR A 32 18.42 2.77 18.66
C TYR A 32 19.34 2.47 19.82
N VAL A 33 20.62 2.86 19.70
CA VAL A 33 21.65 2.62 20.71
C VAL A 33 22.29 3.93 21.10
N ALA A 34 22.27 4.25 22.39
CA ALA A 34 22.83 5.47 22.93
C ALA A 34 23.33 5.27 24.36
N ASP A 35 24.05 6.24 24.86
CA ASP A 35 24.39 6.37 26.29
C ASP A 35 23.35 7.24 27.00
N ARG A 36 23.07 6.90 28.26
CA ARG A 36 22.11 7.64 29.11
C ARG A 36 22.47 9.12 29.27
N TYR A 37 23.75 9.43 29.30
CA TYR A 37 24.28 10.79 29.56
C TYR A 37 24.78 11.48 28.30
N GLY A 38 24.58 10.84 27.11
CA GLY A 38 24.97 11.40 25.83
C GLY A 38 26.44 11.19 25.45
N CYS A 39 27.14 10.28 26.10
CA CYS A 39 28.51 9.94 25.76
C CYS A 39 28.58 9.23 24.39
N PHE A 40 29.76 9.23 23.81
CA PHE A 40 30.00 8.54 22.53
C PHE A 40 29.99 7.01 22.72
N VAL A 41 29.09 6.34 22.02
CA VAL A 41 28.97 4.88 21.99
C VAL A 41 29.42 4.36 20.64
N LYS A 42 30.36 3.43 20.65
CA LYS A 42 30.79 2.68 19.46
C LYS A 42 30.68 1.18 19.73
N GLY A 43 30.45 0.41 18.69
CA GLY A 43 30.36 -1.03 18.87
C GLY A 43 30.05 -1.78 17.58
N LEU A 44 29.78 -3.06 17.79
CA LEU A 44 29.36 -4.01 16.75
C LEU A 44 28.03 -4.64 17.15
N VAL A 45 27.23 -4.98 16.14
CA VAL A 45 25.96 -5.69 16.32
C VAL A 45 25.92 -6.90 15.40
N TYR A 46 25.54 -8.01 15.96
CA TYR A 46 25.35 -9.28 15.24
C TYR A 46 23.96 -9.84 15.54
N SER A 47 23.40 -10.55 14.57
CA SER A 47 22.16 -11.30 14.73
C SER A 47 22.46 -12.80 14.71
N SER A 48 21.81 -13.56 15.58
CA SER A 48 22.00 -15.02 15.68
C SER A 48 21.19 -15.81 14.65
N HIS A 49 20.13 -15.23 14.07
CA HIS A 49 19.25 -15.94 13.14
C HIS A 49 19.50 -15.51 11.69
N PRO A 50 19.63 -16.44 10.72
CA PRO A 50 19.98 -16.10 9.34
C PRO A 50 18.95 -15.24 8.60
N CYS A 51 17.67 -15.35 8.98
CA CYS A 51 16.62 -14.48 8.43
C CYS A 51 16.65 -13.05 8.96
N VAL A 52 17.44 -12.75 10.00
CA VAL A 52 17.58 -11.39 10.56
C VAL A 52 18.98 -10.88 10.28
N ARG A 53 19.09 -9.91 9.40
CA ARG A 53 20.36 -9.36 8.93
C ARG A 53 20.51 -7.90 9.34
N VAL A 54 21.59 -7.60 10.07
CA VAL A 54 21.95 -6.22 10.41
C VAL A 54 22.59 -5.53 9.21
N LEU A 55 22.13 -4.33 8.89
CA LEU A 55 22.67 -3.50 7.81
C LEU A 55 23.74 -2.58 8.36
N GLY A 56 24.99 -2.96 8.20
CA GLY A 56 26.13 -2.26 8.81
C GLY A 56 26.34 -2.73 10.25
N SER A 57 27.25 -3.67 10.43
CA SER A 57 27.52 -4.29 11.74
C SER A 57 28.27 -3.40 12.73
N SER A 58 28.88 -2.30 12.28
CA SER A 58 29.61 -1.36 13.13
C SER A 58 28.89 -0.02 13.23
N PHE A 59 28.98 0.60 14.40
CA PHE A 59 28.38 1.90 14.65
C PHE A 59 29.26 2.77 15.58
N GLY A 60 29.07 4.08 15.52
CA GLY A 60 29.76 5.02 16.39
C GLY A 60 29.15 6.41 16.36
N GLY A 61 28.73 6.90 17.53
CA GLY A 61 28.08 8.19 17.68
C GLY A 61 27.43 8.34 19.05
N ASN A 62 26.96 9.54 19.35
CA ASN A 62 26.20 9.79 20.59
C ASN A 62 24.77 9.22 20.51
N ARG A 63 24.25 9.08 19.27
CA ARG A 63 22.94 8.50 18.95
C ARG A 63 23.08 7.64 17.71
N ASN A 64 22.85 6.34 17.85
CA ASN A 64 23.06 5.40 16.76
C ASN A 64 21.74 4.74 16.36
N ARG A 65 21.37 4.85 15.09
CA ARG A 65 20.26 4.10 14.49
C ARG A 65 20.86 2.95 13.69
N ILE A 66 20.52 1.74 14.06
CA ILE A 66 21.01 0.52 13.43
C ILE A 66 19.85 -0.14 12.73
N PHE A 67 19.95 -0.25 11.42
CA PHE A 67 18.92 -0.90 10.61
C PHE A 67 19.17 -2.39 10.48
N TYR A 68 18.10 -3.16 10.50
CA TYR A 68 18.13 -4.56 10.20
C TYR A 68 16.93 -4.97 9.35
N GLU A 69 17.06 -6.08 8.67
CA GLU A 69 16.04 -6.66 7.82
C GLU A 69 15.64 -8.03 8.36
N VAL A 70 14.35 -8.30 8.35
CA VAL A 70 13.78 -9.63 8.59
C VAL A 70 13.34 -10.18 7.23
N ASP A 71 14.02 -11.18 6.73
CA ASP A 71 13.76 -11.78 5.43
C ASP A 71 12.76 -12.93 5.57
N CYS A 72 11.51 -12.68 5.16
CA CYS A 72 10.41 -13.63 5.21
C CYS A 72 10.05 -14.22 3.85
N ARG A 73 10.91 -14.06 2.82
CA ARG A 73 10.60 -14.51 1.45
C ARG A 73 10.39 -16.00 1.30
N THR A 74 11.03 -16.80 2.16
CA THR A 74 10.91 -18.26 2.16
C THR A 74 10.09 -18.80 3.33
N LEU A 75 9.47 -17.92 4.11
CA LEU A 75 8.71 -18.25 5.31
C LEU A 75 7.20 -18.25 5.03
N SER A 76 6.50 -19.06 5.79
CA SER A 76 5.05 -19.25 5.71
C SER A 76 4.33 -18.65 6.91
N ASP A 77 3.02 -18.45 6.76
CA ASP A 77 2.13 -18.00 7.84
C ASP A 77 2.29 -18.89 9.09
N GLY A 78 2.46 -18.27 10.24
CA GLY A 78 2.63 -18.94 11.52
C GLY A 78 4.07 -19.30 11.87
N ASP A 79 5.02 -19.18 10.95
CA ASP A 79 6.44 -19.38 11.24
C ASP A 79 6.92 -18.38 12.29
N LYS A 80 7.85 -18.82 13.12
CA LYS A 80 8.49 -17.99 14.14
C LYS A 80 9.98 -17.83 13.86
N ILE A 81 10.47 -16.61 14.07
CA ILE A 81 11.88 -16.26 13.97
C ILE A 81 12.32 -15.81 15.36
N GLU A 82 13.09 -16.63 16.03
CA GLU A 82 13.61 -16.32 17.36
C GLU A 82 15.13 -16.25 17.34
N GLY A 83 15.67 -15.27 18.05
CA GLY A 83 17.11 -15.07 18.11
C GLY A 83 17.49 -13.95 19.07
N VAL A 84 18.73 -13.53 18.95
CA VAL A 84 19.30 -12.48 19.78
C VAL A 84 20.17 -11.56 18.94
N PHE A 85 20.11 -10.27 19.22
CA PHE A 85 21.13 -9.31 18.82
C PHE A 85 22.22 -9.26 19.89
N ASP A 86 23.44 -9.58 19.51
CA ASP A 86 24.64 -9.42 20.33
C ASP A 86 25.27 -8.06 20.01
N LEU A 87 25.28 -7.17 21.00
CA LEU A 87 25.90 -5.87 20.92
C LEU A 87 27.17 -5.85 21.77
N VAL A 88 28.30 -5.61 21.13
CA VAL A 88 29.59 -5.43 21.78
C VAL A 88 29.98 -3.96 21.68
N THR A 89 30.00 -3.24 22.81
CA THR A 89 30.20 -1.79 22.84
C THR A 89 31.34 -1.38 23.76
N ASN A 90 31.78 -0.12 23.66
CA ASN A 90 32.72 0.44 24.62
C ASN A 90 32.12 0.64 26.03
N GLY A 91 30.81 0.41 26.22
CA GLY A 91 30.11 0.36 27.51
C GLY A 91 29.77 -1.05 27.96
N GLY A 92 30.35 -2.09 27.31
CA GLY A 92 30.12 -3.51 27.63
C GLY A 92 29.28 -4.22 26.60
N GLU A 93 28.97 -5.47 26.91
CA GLU A 93 28.16 -6.35 26.06
C GLU A 93 26.68 -6.31 26.47
N LYS A 94 25.81 -6.36 25.47
CA LYS A 94 24.37 -6.49 25.67
C LYS A 94 23.80 -7.52 24.72
N LYS A 95 22.84 -8.29 25.23
CA LYS A 95 22.05 -9.24 24.45
C LYS A 95 20.60 -8.79 24.42
N LEU A 96 20.06 -8.60 23.23
CA LEU A 96 18.69 -8.20 23.03
C LEU A 96 17.96 -9.33 22.28
N PRO A 97 17.14 -10.15 22.99
CA PRO A 97 16.35 -11.19 22.34
C PRO A 97 15.28 -10.61 21.45
N TYR A 98 14.98 -11.31 20.37
CA TYR A 98 13.86 -10.96 19.48
C TYR A 98 13.02 -12.19 19.16
N SER A 99 11.72 -11.93 18.90
CA SER A 99 10.77 -12.92 18.44
C SER A 99 9.82 -12.29 17.45
N PHE A 100 9.82 -12.78 16.21
CA PHE A 100 8.90 -12.37 15.16
C PHE A 100 7.99 -13.53 14.79
N VAL A 101 6.71 -13.21 14.53
CA VAL A 101 5.72 -14.17 14.02
C VAL A 101 5.37 -13.75 12.60
N VAL A 102 5.44 -14.69 11.68
CA VAL A 102 5.11 -14.46 10.28
C VAL A 102 3.60 -14.48 10.10
N GLU A 103 3.06 -13.37 9.62
CA GLU A 103 1.65 -13.24 9.22
C GLU A 103 1.51 -13.40 7.71
N PRO A 104 0.35 -13.89 7.23
CA PRO A 104 0.04 -13.84 5.82
C PRO A 104 -0.02 -12.40 5.35
N ASP A 105 0.40 -12.18 4.11
CA ASP A 105 0.17 -10.91 3.43
C ASP A 105 -1.35 -10.73 3.23
N PRO A 106 -1.98 -9.72 3.84
CA PRO A 106 -3.40 -9.47 3.65
C PRO A 106 -3.76 -9.22 2.17
N VAL A 107 -2.88 -8.55 1.43
CA VAL A 107 -3.04 -8.29 0.00
C VAL A 107 -2.88 -9.59 -0.78
N GLY A 108 -1.90 -10.42 -0.45
CA GLY A 108 -1.71 -11.73 -1.06
C GLY A 108 -2.91 -12.65 -0.89
N LYS A 109 -3.56 -12.65 0.28
CA LYS A 109 -4.82 -13.40 0.50
C LYS A 109 -5.95 -12.91 -0.40
N ILE A 110 -6.11 -11.59 -0.51
CA ILE A 110 -7.13 -11.00 -1.37
C ILE A 110 -6.84 -11.35 -2.83
N LEU A 111 -5.60 -11.20 -3.28
CA LEU A 111 -5.19 -11.57 -4.64
C LEU A 111 -5.47 -13.04 -4.93
N ALA A 112 -5.12 -13.94 -4.02
CA ALA A 112 -5.39 -15.38 -4.16
C ALA A 112 -6.90 -15.70 -4.21
N GLY A 113 -7.74 -14.85 -3.64
CA GLY A 113 -9.20 -14.94 -3.71
C GLY A 113 -9.81 -14.50 -5.04
N LEU A 114 -9.08 -13.74 -5.85
CA LEU A 114 -9.53 -13.28 -7.17
C LEU A 114 -9.32 -14.38 -8.22
N LYS A 115 -10.18 -15.37 -8.22
CA LYS A 115 -10.09 -16.55 -9.11
C LYS A 115 -10.66 -16.31 -10.50
N GLN A 116 -11.65 -15.44 -10.59
CA GLN A 116 -12.39 -15.12 -11.81
C GLN A 116 -12.55 -13.60 -11.94
N PRO A 117 -12.72 -13.06 -13.15
CA PRO A 117 -12.95 -11.63 -13.37
C PRO A 117 -14.09 -11.04 -12.54
N GLU A 118 -15.15 -11.82 -12.29
CA GLU A 118 -16.31 -11.45 -11.49
C GLU A 118 -15.95 -11.16 -10.03
N ASP A 119 -14.91 -11.80 -9.49
CA ASP A 119 -14.46 -11.56 -8.12
C ASP A 119 -13.86 -10.15 -7.99
N PHE A 120 -13.11 -9.72 -9.00
CA PHE A 120 -12.59 -8.35 -9.05
C PHE A 120 -13.71 -7.32 -9.27
N ALA A 121 -14.70 -7.63 -10.10
CA ALA A 121 -15.86 -6.76 -10.28
C ALA A 121 -16.67 -6.59 -8.99
N LYS A 122 -16.86 -7.66 -8.21
CA LYS A 122 -17.50 -7.59 -6.87
C LYS A 122 -16.70 -6.73 -5.90
N LEU A 123 -15.37 -6.90 -5.87
CA LEU A 123 -14.49 -6.08 -5.05
C LEU A 123 -14.61 -4.60 -5.43
N MET A 124 -14.64 -4.30 -6.72
CA MET A 124 -14.79 -2.94 -7.24
C MET A 124 -16.12 -2.30 -6.81
N GLN A 125 -17.20 -3.08 -6.74
CA GLN A 125 -18.50 -2.60 -6.24
C GLN A 125 -18.52 -2.40 -4.73
N ALA A 126 -17.84 -3.27 -3.97
CA ALA A 126 -17.80 -3.22 -2.51
C ALA A 126 -16.89 -2.11 -1.98
N ASP A 127 -15.70 -1.97 -2.57
CA ASP A 127 -14.70 -0.95 -2.23
C ASP A 127 -13.89 -0.56 -3.47
N GLY A 128 -14.43 0.38 -4.23
CA GLY A 128 -13.82 0.84 -5.49
C GLY A 128 -12.45 1.50 -5.30
N GLU A 129 -12.22 2.21 -4.19
CA GLU A 129 -10.92 2.83 -3.91
C GLU A 129 -9.85 1.79 -3.54
N PHE A 130 -10.23 0.77 -2.82
CA PHE A 130 -9.33 -0.35 -2.53
C PHE A 130 -9.00 -1.14 -3.80
N ALA A 131 -10.02 -1.50 -4.60
CA ALA A 131 -9.84 -2.21 -5.86
C ALA A 131 -8.92 -1.45 -6.85
N LYS A 132 -9.04 -0.12 -6.87
CA LYS A 132 -8.17 0.75 -7.67
C LYS A 132 -6.72 0.72 -7.20
N ARG A 133 -6.47 0.80 -5.88
CA ARG A 133 -5.12 0.63 -5.33
C ARG A 133 -4.56 -0.76 -5.63
N LEU A 134 -5.40 -1.79 -5.56
CA LEU A 134 -5.03 -3.17 -5.86
C LEU A 134 -4.66 -3.36 -7.34
N PHE A 135 -5.40 -2.74 -8.25
CA PHE A 135 -5.11 -2.76 -9.69
C PHE A 135 -3.73 -2.16 -10.03
N GLU A 136 -3.30 -1.17 -9.25
CA GLU A 136 -1.97 -0.53 -9.38
C GLU A 136 -0.87 -1.27 -8.59
N TYR A 137 -1.25 -2.22 -7.76
CA TYR A 137 -0.32 -2.93 -6.90
C TYR A 137 0.65 -3.76 -7.73
N ARG A 138 1.93 -3.75 -7.32
CA ARG A 138 3.00 -4.44 -8.07
C ARG A 138 2.67 -5.90 -8.36
N ASP A 139 2.14 -6.60 -7.36
CA ASP A 139 1.89 -8.03 -7.41
C ASP A 139 0.43 -8.36 -7.82
N PHE A 140 -0.34 -7.42 -8.34
CA PHE A 140 -1.70 -7.64 -8.84
C PHE A 140 -1.74 -8.74 -9.90
N THR A 141 -0.67 -8.84 -10.67
CA THR A 141 -0.49 -9.87 -11.70
C THR A 141 -0.39 -11.30 -11.17
N GLU A 142 -0.22 -11.46 -9.84
CA GLU A 142 -0.23 -12.78 -9.18
C GLU A 142 -1.66 -13.31 -8.95
N ALA A 143 -2.68 -12.47 -9.13
CA ALA A 143 -4.08 -12.92 -9.01
C ALA A 143 -4.38 -14.04 -10.01
N PRO A 144 -5.07 -15.13 -9.58
CA PRO A 144 -5.32 -16.29 -10.41
C PRO A 144 -6.02 -15.98 -11.75
N PHE A 145 -6.98 -15.06 -11.77
CA PHE A 145 -7.69 -14.69 -12.99
C PHE A 145 -6.79 -13.98 -14.03
N LEU A 146 -5.68 -13.38 -13.61
CA LEU A 146 -4.68 -12.75 -14.48
C LEU A 146 -3.67 -13.74 -15.07
N GLN A 147 -3.77 -15.04 -14.73
CA GLN A 147 -2.96 -16.07 -15.36
C GLN A 147 -3.50 -16.45 -16.74
N ASP A 148 -4.75 -16.08 -17.07
CA ASP A 148 -5.26 -16.17 -18.42
C ASP A 148 -4.56 -15.16 -19.35
N LEU A 149 -4.06 -15.63 -20.49
CA LEU A 149 -3.26 -14.82 -21.41
C LEU A 149 -4.03 -13.63 -21.99
N HIS A 150 -5.33 -13.80 -22.25
CA HIS A 150 -6.16 -12.71 -22.79
C HIS A 150 -6.44 -11.65 -21.74
N VAL A 151 -6.76 -12.07 -20.52
CA VAL A 151 -6.95 -11.17 -19.37
C VAL A 151 -5.67 -10.40 -19.06
N ARG A 152 -4.53 -11.10 -19.08
CA ARG A 152 -3.23 -10.50 -18.85
C ARG A 152 -2.86 -9.47 -19.91
N ALA A 153 -3.07 -9.80 -21.19
CA ALA A 153 -2.80 -8.88 -22.30
C ALA A 153 -3.67 -7.61 -22.23
N LEU A 154 -4.94 -7.76 -21.85
CA LEU A 154 -5.83 -6.63 -21.62
C LEU A 154 -5.32 -5.73 -20.48
N TYR A 155 -4.94 -6.31 -19.34
CA TYR A 155 -4.36 -5.58 -18.22
C TYR A 155 -3.10 -4.82 -18.62
N ASP A 156 -2.15 -5.50 -19.26
CA ASP A 156 -0.87 -4.91 -19.67
C ASP A 156 -1.06 -3.79 -20.71
N GLY A 157 -2.07 -3.89 -21.56
CA GLY A 157 -2.43 -2.85 -22.54
C GLY A 157 -3.08 -1.60 -21.93
N LEU A 158 -3.63 -1.71 -20.73
CA LEU A 158 -4.31 -0.61 -20.04
C LEU A 158 -3.43 0.01 -18.96
N LYS A 159 -2.57 -0.77 -18.31
CA LYS A 159 -1.73 -0.33 -17.22
C LYS A 159 -0.83 0.85 -17.61
N GLY A 160 -0.87 1.90 -16.79
CA GLY A 160 0.01 3.06 -16.95
C GLY A 160 -0.51 4.15 -17.86
N ARG A 161 -1.75 4.08 -18.31
CA ARG A 161 -2.40 5.19 -19.04
C ARG A 161 -2.70 6.36 -18.09
N PRO A 162 -2.80 7.60 -18.57
CA PRO A 162 -2.94 8.79 -17.72
C PRO A 162 -4.29 8.93 -17.01
N ASN A 163 -5.33 8.21 -17.44
CA ASN A 163 -6.67 8.27 -16.84
C ASN A 163 -7.05 6.94 -16.18
N ARG A 164 -6.66 6.75 -14.93
CA ARG A 164 -6.81 5.52 -14.16
C ARG A 164 -8.26 5.04 -13.96
N GLN A 165 -9.22 5.94 -13.89
CA GLN A 165 -10.63 5.55 -13.75
C GLN A 165 -11.18 4.98 -15.05
N SER A 166 -10.78 5.54 -16.18
CA SER A 166 -11.11 5.01 -17.49
C SER A 166 -10.46 3.64 -17.75
N GLU A 167 -9.24 3.44 -17.28
CA GLU A 167 -8.54 2.15 -17.39
C GLU A 167 -9.30 1.02 -16.72
N LEU A 168 -9.76 1.25 -15.48
CA LEU A 168 -10.56 0.27 -14.73
C LEU A 168 -11.90 -0.03 -15.41
N GLU A 169 -12.58 0.99 -15.93
CA GLU A 169 -13.81 0.81 -16.68
C GLU A 169 -13.58 -0.03 -17.95
N GLU A 170 -12.57 0.34 -18.73
CA GLU A 170 -12.20 -0.40 -19.93
C GLU A 170 -11.82 -1.85 -19.61
N PHE A 171 -11.10 -2.08 -18.51
CA PHE A 171 -10.72 -3.40 -18.06
C PHE A 171 -11.94 -4.26 -17.72
N LEU A 172 -12.86 -3.76 -16.89
CA LEU A 172 -14.07 -4.47 -16.51
C LEU A 172 -15.01 -4.76 -17.69
N VAL A 173 -15.12 -3.82 -18.62
CA VAL A 173 -15.89 -3.99 -19.85
C VAL A 173 -15.22 -5.02 -20.76
N GLY A 174 -13.90 -4.94 -20.94
CA GLY A 174 -13.12 -5.88 -21.72
C GLY A 174 -13.16 -7.32 -21.19
N LEU A 175 -13.31 -7.48 -19.85
CA LEU A 175 -13.53 -8.77 -19.20
C LEU A 175 -14.97 -9.29 -19.32
N ASN A 176 -15.89 -8.54 -19.94
CA ASN A 176 -17.33 -8.84 -20.04
C ASN A 176 -18.04 -8.98 -18.67
N VAL A 177 -17.47 -8.47 -17.59
CA VAL A 177 -18.08 -8.48 -16.25
C VAL A 177 -18.89 -7.23 -15.96
N LYS A 178 -18.84 -6.26 -16.88
CA LYS A 178 -19.56 -4.99 -16.79
C LYS A 178 -19.97 -4.50 -18.17
N LYS A 179 -21.14 -3.88 -18.26
CA LYS A 179 -21.55 -3.14 -19.46
C LYS A 179 -21.00 -1.71 -19.41
N PRO A 180 -20.71 -1.10 -20.57
CA PRO A 180 -20.39 0.33 -20.63
C PRO A 180 -21.48 1.18 -19.96
N VAL A 181 -21.08 2.24 -19.29
CA VAL A 181 -22.05 3.18 -18.70
C VAL A 181 -22.65 4.04 -19.80
N GLU A 182 -23.98 4.02 -19.90
CA GLU A 182 -24.73 4.90 -20.76
C GLU A 182 -25.44 5.94 -19.89
N LEU A 183 -25.42 7.19 -20.34
CA LEU A 183 -26.13 8.28 -19.70
C LEU A 183 -27.47 8.55 -20.43
N LYS A 184 -28.53 8.73 -19.65
CA LYS A 184 -29.84 9.12 -20.15
C LYS A 184 -30.30 10.37 -19.42
N ALA A 185 -30.69 11.38 -20.18
CA ALA A 185 -31.39 12.52 -19.62
C ALA A 185 -32.89 12.22 -19.49
N ASP A 186 -33.52 12.74 -18.46
CA ASP A 186 -34.95 12.61 -18.23
C ASP A 186 -35.79 13.25 -19.34
N THR A 187 -35.19 14.18 -20.07
CA THR A 187 -35.80 14.83 -21.24
C THR A 187 -34.73 15.26 -22.24
N THR A 188 -35.06 15.21 -23.52
CA THR A 188 -34.22 15.72 -24.60
C THR A 188 -34.65 17.12 -25.07
N VAL A 189 -35.85 17.58 -24.70
CA VAL A 189 -36.40 18.89 -25.07
C VAL A 189 -37.16 19.49 -23.91
N ARG A 190 -36.87 20.74 -23.60
CA ARG A 190 -37.64 21.58 -22.67
C ARG A 190 -38.19 22.77 -23.43
N SER A 191 -39.47 23.06 -23.28
CA SER A 191 -40.14 24.20 -23.88
C SER A 191 -40.78 25.05 -22.79
N PHE A 192 -40.59 26.34 -22.86
CA PHE A 192 -41.16 27.31 -21.92
C PHE A 192 -42.02 28.30 -22.67
N GLU A 193 -43.29 28.41 -22.31
CA GLU A 193 -44.21 29.40 -22.90
C GLU A 193 -43.87 30.83 -22.49
N LYS A 194 -43.39 31.01 -21.27
CA LYS A 194 -42.95 32.32 -20.71
C LYS A 194 -41.67 32.09 -19.87
N THR A 195 -40.68 32.90 -20.09
CA THR A 195 -39.47 32.94 -19.29
C THR A 195 -39.43 34.18 -18.43
N GLN A 196 -39.00 34.03 -17.18
CA GLN A 196 -38.77 35.12 -16.24
C GLN A 196 -37.30 35.11 -15.76
N ALA A 197 -36.80 36.28 -15.37
CA ALA A 197 -35.46 36.38 -14.80
C ALA A 197 -35.37 35.54 -13.53
N GLY A 198 -34.29 34.72 -13.41
CA GLY A 198 -34.08 33.83 -12.28
C GLY A 198 -34.86 32.51 -12.30
N MET A 199 -35.58 32.19 -13.39
CA MET A 199 -36.20 30.89 -13.55
C MET A 199 -35.16 29.78 -13.53
N GLN A 200 -35.44 28.73 -12.80
CA GLN A 200 -34.58 27.55 -12.69
C GLN A 200 -35.31 26.31 -13.18
N ASP A 201 -34.61 25.44 -13.85
CA ASP A 201 -35.11 24.13 -14.24
C ASP A 201 -33.99 23.08 -14.00
N VAL A 202 -34.37 21.84 -13.87
CA VAL A 202 -33.46 20.74 -13.57
C VAL A 202 -33.59 19.65 -14.62
N ILE A 203 -32.47 19.30 -15.22
CA ILE A 203 -32.34 18.12 -16.06
C ILE A 203 -31.68 17.02 -15.23
N ARG A 204 -32.34 15.91 -15.11
CA ARG A 204 -31.80 14.72 -14.42
C ARG A 204 -31.09 13.84 -15.44
N VAL A 205 -29.85 13.49 -15.11
CA VAL A 205 -29.05 12.55 -15.88
C VAL A 205 -28.85 11.32 -15.04
N GLU A 206 -29.27 10.18 -15.56
CA GLU A 206 -29.16 8.89 -14.91
C GLU A 206 -28.14 8.00 -15.64
N SER A 207 -27.36 7.24 -14.90
CA SER A 207 -26.45 6.23 -15.45
C SER A 207 -27.16 4.89 -15.58
N SER A 208 -26.87 4.14 -16.66
CA SER A 208 -27.46 2.82 -16.92
C SER A 208 -26.97 1.74 -15.99
N THR A 209 -25.80 1.91 -15.39
CA THR A 209 -25.14 0.95 -14.50
C THR A 209 -24.14 1.65 -13.59
N TRP A 210 -23.58 0.91 -12.63
CA TRP A 210 -22.53 1.40 -11.75
C TRP A 210 -21.22 1.67 -12.52
N GLY A 211 -20.37 2.50 -11.93
CA GLY A 211 -19.03 2.79 -12.44
C GLY A 211 -18.77 4.25 -12.68
N TYR A 212 -17.59 4.53 -13.23
CA TYR A 212 -17.16 5.88 -13.51
C TYR A 212 -17.56 6.31 -14.91
N VAL A 213 -18.15 7.51 -14.99
CA VAL A 213 -18.37 8.20 -16.25
C VAL A 213 -18.06 9.70 -16.05
N ARG A 214 -17.34 10.25 -16.99
CA ARG A 214 -17.13 11.71 -17.07
C ARG A 214 -17.96 12.26 -18.21
N PHE A 215 -18.70 13.31 -17.90
CA PHE A 215 -19.44 14.06 -18.93
C PHE A 215 -19.30 15.55 -18.68
N GLU A 216 -19.52 16.31 -19.72
CA GLU A 216 -19.50 17.78 -19.68
C GLU A 216 -20.86 18.30 -20.18
N VAL A 217 -21.32 19.36 -19.56
CA VAL A 217 -22.57 20.01 -19.93
C VAL A 217 -22.26 21.35 -20.57
N TYR A 218 -22.78 21.59 -21.74
CA TYR A 218 -22.61 22.81 -22.47
C TYR A 218 -23.98 23.51 -22.68
N ALA A 219 -24.02 24.81 -22.51
CA ALA A 219 -25.17 25.63 -22.85
C ALA A 219 -24.81 26.51 -24.02
N ASP A 220 -25.57 26.43 -25.10
CA ASP A 220 -25.42 27.24 -26.33
C ASP A 220 -26.36 28.46 -26.36
N GLY A 221 -26.78 28.95 -25.23
CA GLY A 221 -27.67 30.09 -25.13
C GLY A 221 -27.16 31.13 -24.15
N LYS A 222 -27.13 32.39 -24.56
CA LYS A 222 -26.72 33.50 -23.66
C LYS A 222 -27.59 33.67 -22.42
N PHE A 223 -28.76 33.01 -22.40
CA PHE A 223 -29.72 33.07 -21.30
C PHE A 223 -29.65 31.89 -20.35
N ILE A 224 -28.82 30.91 -20.66
CA ILE A 224 -28.69 29.66 -19.84
C ILE A 224 -27.40 29.78 -19.03
N VAL A 225 -27.53 29.67 -17.72
CA VAL A 225 -26.41 29.65 -16.79
C VAL A 225 -26.38 28.28 -16.14
N LEU A 226 -25.27 27.56 -16.32
CA LEU A 226 -25.03 26.29 -15.64
C LEU A 226 -24.46 26.53 -14.25
N PRO A 227 -24.85 25.76 -13.24
CA PRO A 227 -24.22 25.79 -11.93
C PRO A 227 -22.75 25.40 -12.02
N LYS A 228 -21.94 25.98 -11.13
CA LYS A 228 -20.50 25.62 -11.02
C LYS A 228 -20.31 24.30 -10.31
#